data_ae986b643d680c3e83713cbdfa219882
#
_entry.id   ae986b643d680c3e83713cbdfa219882
#
_cell.length_a   1.000
_cell.length_b   1.000
_cell.length_c   1.000
_cell.angle_alpha   90.00
_cell.angle_beta   90.00
_cell.angle_gamma   90.00
#
_symmetry.space_group_name_H-M   'P 1'
#
loop_
_entity.id
_entity.type
_entity.pdbx_description
1 polymer ?
#
loop_
_entity_poly.entity_id
_entity_poly.type
_entity_poly.pdbx_seq_one_letter_code
_entity_poly.pdbx_strand_id
1 'polypeptide(L)'
;MGFAAEAFSNMTLEEKVGQLIISRGFRSSTLTMLRKGVIGGVSSNFIRSVCGTDIKKIMELTNQIRKESKIPPLFFTDCEKGLPQVFRFGTEFPSNMAVAATGDTELAYRLGKAIAQEAKALGYHIITCPVLDVNLNPDNPYIGVRSFSDDAHVVAEYANRYIDGVQEEGVIACGKHFPGMGDIHKDPRVAIPVVDKGIKGLKNNDFYPFQSAVQHGIRGMMTTHVFVPAIQKDEEVPVTFSRKAIVRQLKGVMNFNGLIVSDSLSVQTIISHYSSDEVAVIAAQAGNDLLLHDYNSEPMEMLEDLLKAVKDKVIPKKELDQKVMKILQAKEWCGAYQRTLLQQSEVEAVLQHEEHLRLSEEIIEKSITVLENKELPLSNEQEILIISARNDERTGSLTDLGINITAKAMTLYEAVKERNGNTAITTISEAPDNEEISRTLNLSKKFKHVIVANYVRMNVHEKGGGTLPEQQIEFIRCLAKQNKSVTTLIFGNPYVIAHLPRTANMLVSYTDSDQALQSMTNILFGLQKPSGKLPVKISRKYVRGYGLA
;
A
#
# COMPACT_ATOMS: atom_id res chain seq x y z
N MET A 1 -31.52 -16.22 16.95
CA MET A 1 -31.17 -15.16 15.98
C MET A 1 -29.66 -14.96 16.06
N GLY A 2 -28.97 -14.72 14.92
CA GLY A 2 -27.55 -14.37 14.95
C GLY A 2 -27.33 -12.98 15.54
N PHE A 3 -26.08 -12.68 15.93
CA PHE A 3 -25.68 -11.37 16.50
C PHE A 3 -26.20 -10.17 15.68
N ALA A 4 -26.04 -10.22 14.34
CA ALA A 4 -26.44 -9.11 13.47
C ALA A 4 -27.93 -8.75 13.58
N ALA A 5 -28.81 -9.75 13.58
CA ALA A 5 -30.25 -9.53 13.65
C ALA A 5 -30.70 -9.04 15.03
N GLU A 6 -30.13 -9.58 16.10
CA GLU A 6 -30.42 -9.18 17.48
C GLU A 6 -29.93 -7.75 17.74
N ALA A 7 -28.68 -7.44 17.40
CA ALA A 7 -28.13 -6.10 17.54
C ALA A 7 -28.98 -5.06 16.77
N PHE A 8 -29.29 -5.34 15.51
CA PHE A 8 -30.08 -4.45 14.66
C PHE A 8 -31.44 -4.08 15.24
N SER A 9 -32.13 -5.07 15.82
CA SER A 9 -33.48 -4.86 16.38
C SER A 9 -33.48 -3.97 17.63
N ASN A 10 -32.37 -3.94 18.37
CA ASN A 10 -32.23 -3.19 19.61
C ASN A 10 -31.59 -1.80 19.44
N MET A 11 -31.11 -1.46 18.22
CA MET A 11 -30.42 -0.19 17.96
C MET A 11 -31.36 0.99 17.81
N THR A 12 -31.01 2.09 18.45
CA THR A 12 -31.60 3.42 18.21
C THR A 12 -31.17 3.94 16.82
N LEU A 13 -31.82 5.01 16.35
CA LEU A 13 -31.45 5.67 15.09
C LEU A 13 -30.02 6.21 15.15
N GLU A 14 -29.63 6.80 16.27
CA GLU A 14 -28.30 7.36 16.49
C GLU A 14 -27.23 6.27 16.43
N GLU A 15 -27.46 5.14 17.08
CA GLU A 15 -26.56 3.98 17.02
C GLU A 15 -26.44 3.42 15.60
N LYS A 16 -27.53 3.36 14.85
CA LYS A 16 -27.51 2.92 13.44
C LYS A 16 -26.67 3.84 12.58
N VAL A 17 -26.87 5.16 12.70
CA VAL A 17 -26.08 6.14 11.93
C VAL A 17 -24.60 6.07 12.30
N GLY A 18 -24.31 5.96 13.59
CA GLY A 18 -22.92 5.85 14.06
C GLY A 18 -22.16 4.65 13.51
N GLN A 19 -22.85 3.56 13.14
CA GLN A 19 -22.17 2.39 12.57
C GLN A 19 -21.47 2.68 11.23
N LEU A 20 -21.85 3.73 10.52
CA LEU A 20 -21.23 4.12 9.26
C LEU A 20 -19.84 4.76 9.46
N ILE A 21 -19.49 5.19 10.67
CA ILE A 21 -18.30 6.03 10.95
C ILE A 21 -17.14 5.17 11.42
N ILE A 22 -15.96 5.33 10.78
CA ILE A 22 -14.66 4.83 11.26
C ILE A 22 -13.78 6.01 11.64
N SER A 23 -13.44 6.15 12.94
CA SER A 23 -12.53 7.18 13.42
C SER A 23 -11.08 6.88 13.01
N ARG A 24 -10.36 7.90 12.52
CA ARG A 24 -8.98 7.76 12.03
C ARG A 24 -7.93 8.46 12.89
N GLY A 25 -8.17 9.68 13.34
CA GLY A 25 -7.25 10.43 14.19
C GLY A 25 -7.68 10.41 15.66
N PHE A 26 -6.76 10.78 16.56
CA PHE A 26 -7.15 10.99 17.96
C PHE A 26 -8.16 12.13 18.04
N ARG A 27 -9.29 11.84 18.68
CA ARG A 27 -10.34 12.81 18.98
C ARG A 27 -10.93 12.48 20.34
N SER A 28 -11.20 13.52 21.10
CA SER A 28 -11.69 13.39 22.47
C SER A 28 -13.05 12.69 22.57
N SER A 29 -13.87 12.82 21.53
CA SER A 29 -15.20 12.21 21.49
C SER A 29 -15.19 10.72 21.15
N THR A 30 -14.14 10.18 20.50
CA THR A 30 -14.13 8.81 19.98
C THR A 30 -14.42 7.75 21.05
N LEU A 31 -13.76 7.80 22.22
CA LEU A 31 -14.00 6.84 23.29
C LEU A 31 -15.41 6.97 23.88
N THR A 32 -15.93 8.20 23.97
CA THR A 32 -17.31 8.45 24.43
C THR A 32 -18.33 7.88 23.44
N MET A 33 -18.09 8.03 22.12
CA MET A 33 -18.95 7.47 21.07
C MET A 33 -18.95 5.96 21.09
N LEU A 34 -17.78 5.31 21.33
CA LEU A 34 -17.66 3.86 21.49
C LEU A 34 -18.51 3.35 22.66
N ARG A 35 -18.45 4.03 23.83
CA ARG A 35 -19.27 3.69 25.02
C ARG A 35 -20.76 3.86 24.75
N LYS A 36 -21.14 4.86 23.97
CA LYS A 36 -22.55 5.07 23.56
C LYS A 36 -23.01 4.15 22.43
N GLY A 37 -22.10 3.47 21.73
CA GLY A 37 -22.40 2.63 20.57
C GLY A 37 -22.70 3.41 19.29
N VAL A 38 -22.30 4.68 19.22
CA VAL A 38 -22.59 5.60 18.11
C VAL A 38 -21.39 5.80 17.19
N ILE A 39 -20.53 4.78 17.06
CA ILE A 39 -19.43 4.70 16.08
C ILE A 39 -19.23 3.25 15.63
N GLY A 40 -18.98 3.04 14.35
CA GLY A 40 -18.87 1.72 13.74
C GLY A 40 -17.52 1.05 13.90
N GLY A 41 -16.45 1.86 13.95
CA GLY A 41 -15.10 1.34 14.05
C GLY A 41 -14.02 2.38 14.30
N VAL A 42 -12.80 1.89 14.45
CA VAL A 42 -11.58 2.68 14.65
C VAL A 42 -10.46 2.17 13.74
N SER A 43 -9.63 3.08 13.24
CA SER A 43 -8.48 2.70 12.42
C SER A 43 -7.20 2.56 13.25
N SER A 44 -6.21 1.90 12.68
CA SER A 44 -4.85 1.82 13.23
C SER A 44 -4.22 3.21 13.43
N ASN A 45 -4.58 4.20 12.62
CA ASN A 45 -4.10 5.57 12.79
C ASN A 45 -4.64 6.21 14.08
N PHE A 46 -5.90 5.92 14.46
CA PHE A 46 -6.43 6.32 15.76
C PHE A 46 -5.63 5.65 16.89
N ILE A 47 -5.44 4.35 16.86
CA ILE A 47 -4.69 3.60 17.87
C ILE A 47 -3.26 4.16 17.99
N ARG A 48 -2.57 4.36 16.85
CA ARG A 48 -1.21 4.90 16.81
C ARG A 48 -1.13 6.33 17.34
N SER A 49 -2.10 7.17 17.07
CA SER A 49 -2.12 8.57 17.57
C SER A 49 -2.21 8.66 19.09
N VAL A 50 -2.78 7.64 19.74
CA VAL A 50 -2.89 7.53 21.20
C VAL A 50 -1.67 6.82 21.80
N CYS A 51 -1.25 5.71 21.22
CA CYS A 51 -0.27 4.78 21.81
C CYS A 51 1.13 4.88 21.21
N GLY A 52 1.29 5.63 20.09
CA GLY A 52 2.53 5.58 19.31
C GLY A 52 2.75 4.19 18.73
N THR A 53 3.96 3.65 18.92
CA THR A 53 4.36 2.31 18.48
C THR A 53 4.60 1.35 19.65
N ASP A 54 4.10 1.66 20.83
CA ASP A 54 4.20 0.83 22.03
C ASP A 54 3.16 -0.28 22.00
N ILE A 55 3.59 -1.50 21.76
CA ILE A 55 2.71 -2.67 21.60
C ILE A 55 1.84 -2.91 22.84
N LYS A 56 2.39 -2.70 24.04
CA LYS A 56 1.65 -2.90 25.29
C LYS A 56 0.51 -1.92 25.43
N LYS A 57 0.76 -0.63 25.15
CA LYS A 57 -0.27 0.41 25.15
C LYS A 57 -1.33 0.17 24.06
N ILE A 58 -0.90 -0.32 22.89
CA ILE A 58 -1.81 -0.68 21.79
C ILE A 58 -2.77 -1.79 22.23
N MET A 59 -2.25 -2.84 22.88
CA MET A 59 -3.06 -3.95 23.40
C MET A 59 -4.00 -3.48 24.52
N GLU A 60 -3.50 -2.67 25.45
CA GLU A 60 -4.29 -2.11 26.55
C GLU A 60 -5.46 -1.29 26.02
N LEU A 61 -5.21 -0.37 25.09
CA LEU A 61 -6.26 0.45 24.46
C LEU A 61 -7.25 -0.41 23.66
N THR A 62 -6.77 -1.36 22.87
CA THR A 62 -7.62 -2.28 22.10
C THR A 62 -8.54 -3.08 23.03
N ASN A 63 -7.99 -3.61 24.12
CA ASN A 63 -8.75 -4.34 25.14
C ASN A 63 -9.75 -3.45 25.88
N GLN A 64 -9.36 -2.21 26.19
CA GLN A 64 -10.28 -1.21 26.78
C GLN A 64 -11.45 -0.94 25.85
N ILE A 65 -11.19 -0.65 24.56
CA ILE A 65 -12.23 -0.41 23.56
C ILE A 65 -13.17 -1.62 23.47
N ARG A 66 -12.65 -2.85 23.41
CA ARG A 66 -13.46 -4.07 23.35
C ARG A 66 -14.36 -4.26 24.57
N LYS A 67 -13.87 -3.93 25.77
CA LYS A 67 -14.64 -4.03 27.03
C LYS A 67 -15.72 -2.97 27.15
N GLU A 68 -15.39 -1.72 26.81
CA GLU A 68 -16.21 -0.55 27.11
C GLU A 68 -17.21 -0.19 25.99
N SER A 69 -16.99 -0.65 24.77
CA SER A 69 -17.89 -0.33 23.65
C SER A 69 -19.25 -0.97 23.82
N LYS A 70 -20.33 -0.18 23.68
CA LYS A 70 -21.71 -0.71 23.73
C LYS A 70 -21.97 -1.66 22.57
N ILE A 71 -21.59 -1.28 21.34
CA ILE A 71 -21.63 -2.11 20.15
C ILE A 71 -20.19 -2.40 19.74
N PRO A 72 -19.77 -3.67 19.52
CA PRO A 72 -18.41 -4.01 19.14
C PRO A 72 -17.97 -3.26 17.87
N PRO A 73 -16.87 -2.48 17.91
CA PRO A 73 -16.37 -1.76 16.75
C PRO A 73 -15.58 -2.69 15.80
N LEU A 74 -15.52 -2.30 14.53
CA LEU A 74 -14.54 -2.84 13.59
C LEU A 74 -13.18 -2.16 13.82
N PHE A 75 -12.11 -2.93 13.84
CA PHE A 75 -10.75 -2.42 13.79
C PHE A 75 -10.22 -2.55 12.36
N PHE A 76 -9.71 -1.45 11.83
CA PHE A 76 -9.37 -1.25 10.42
C PHE A 76 -7.92 -0.80 10.29
N THR A 77 -7.14 -1.38 9.36
CA THR A 77 -5.74 -0.99 9.16
C THR A 77 -5.28 -1.08 7.70
N ASP A 78 -4.28 -0.26 7.39
CA ASP A 78 -3.48 -0.38 6.17
C ASP A 78 -2.28 -1.29 6.45
N CYS A 79 -2.10 -2.36 5.65
CA CYS A 79 -1.03 -3.34 5.83
C CYS A 79 -0.51 -3.88 4.49
N GLU A 80 -0.25 -3.01 3.50
CA GLU A 80 0.25 -3.47 2.18
C GLU A 80 1.60 -4.18 2.27
N LYS A 81 2.43 -3.78 3.23
CA LYS A 81 3.76 -4.37 3.54
C LYS A 81 3.82 -4.95 4.96
N GLY A 82 2.68 -5.33 5.53
CA GLY A 82 2.57 -5.77 6.92
C GLY A 82 2.41 -4.63 7.93
N LEU A 83 2.42 -4.99 9.21
CA LEU A 83 2.22 -4.05 10.33
C LEU A 83 3.30 -2.96 10.45
N PRO A 84 4.58 -3.18 10.06
CA PRO A 84 5.60 -2.13 10.13
C PRO A 84 5.25 -0.86 9.36
N GLN A 85 4.39 -0.95 8.34
CA GLN A 85 3.84 0.22 7.64
C GLN A 85 3.14 1.21 8.58
N VAL A 86 2.57 0.73 9.69
CA VAL A 86 1.85 1.55 10.68
C VAL A 86 2.57 1.61 12.03
N PHE A 87 3.08 0.49 12.55
CA PHE A 87 3.48 0.37 13.94
C PHE A 87 4.99 0.17 14.19
N ARG A 88 5.83 0.05 13.18
CA ARG A 88 7.28 -0.22 13.30
C ARG A 88 7.64 -1.56 13.96
N PHE A 89 6.71 -2.47 14.13
CA PHE A 89 6.92 -3.84 14.58
C PHE A 89 6.07 -4.80 13.75
N GLY A 90 6.30 -6.10 13.90
CA GLY A 90 5.78 -7.13 13.00
C GLY A 90 6.73 -7.41 11.84
N THR A 91 6.34 -8.26 10.93
CA THR A 91 7.15 -8.64 9.77
C THR A 91 7.00 -7.60 8.65
N GLU A 92 8.12 -7.05 8.20
CA GLU A 92 8.15 -6.23 6.98
C GLU A 92 8.16 -7.15 5.77
N PHE A 93 7.10 -7.08 4.96
CA PHE A 93 6.99 -7.81 3.73
C PHE A 93 7.36 -6.94 2.52
N PRO A 94 7.86 -7.55 1.42
CA PRO A 94 8.14 -6.83 0.19
C PRO A 94 6.85 -6.36 -0.50
N SER A 95 7.02 -5.50 -1.53
CA SER A 95 5.88 -4.96 -2.30
C SER A 95 5.14 -6.05 -3.09
N ASN A 96 3.89 -5.78 -3.48
CA ASN A 96 3.13 -6.67 -4.36
C ASN A 96 3.86 -6.94 -5.68
N MET A 97 4.57 -5.92 -6.22
CA MET A 97 5.37 -6.10 -7.43
C MET A 97 6.51 -7.09 -7.24
N ALA A 98 7.13 -7.15 -6.05
CA ALA A 98 8.12 -8.17 -5.71
C ALA A 98 7.50 -9.58 -5.73
N VAL A 99 6.31 -9.72 -5.15
CA VAL A 99 5.61 -11.02 -5.17
C VAL A 99 5.34 -11.48 -6.60
N ALA A 100 4.85 -10.60 -7.47
CA ALA A 100 4.60 -10.95 -8.87
C ALA A 100 5.90 -11.24 -9.65
N ALA A 101 7.01 -10.61 -9.29
CA ALA A 101 8.32 -10.87 -9.91
C ALA A 101 8.85 -12.28 -9.63
N THR A 102 8.36 -12.96 -8.60
CA THR A 102 8.72 -14.37 -8.31
C THR A 102 8.13 -15.36 -9.32
N GLY A 103 7.04 -15.00 -9.99
CA GLY A 103 6.28 -15.91 -10.86
C GLY A 103 5.47 -16.97 -10.11
N ASP A 104 5.35 -16.87 -8.79
CA ASP A 104 4.73 -17.86 -7.91
C ASP A 104 3.52 -17.24 -7.16
N THR A 105 2.31 -17.61 -7.57
CA THR A 105 1.07 -17.09 -6.97
C THR A 105 0.80 -17.65 -5.58
N GLU A 106 1.39 -18.79 -5.21
CA GLU A 106 1.26 -19.36 -3.86
C GLU A 106 1.91 -18.44 -2.82
N LEU A 107 2.96 -17.70 -3.20
CA LEU A 107 3.55 -16.69 -2.33
C LEU A 107 2.60 -15.53 -2.04
N ALA A 108 1.69 -15.19 -2.95
CA ALA A 108 0.65 -14.19 -2.68
C ALA A 108 -0.38 -14.68 -1.65
N TYR A 109 -0.78 -15.95 -1.72
CA TYR A 109 -1.65 -16.56 -0.71
C TYR A 109 -0.98 -16.58 0.67
N ARG A 110 0.25 -17.08 0.74
CA ARG A 110 1.02 -17.14 2.01
C ARG A 110 1.26 -15.74 2.60
N LEU A 111 1.54 -14.75 1.74
CA LEU A 111 1.68 -13.35 2.14
C LEU A 111 0.39 -12.79 2.74
N GLY A 112 -0.74 -12.97 2.03
CA GLY A 112 -2.05 -12.52 2.53
C GLY A 112 -2.39 -13.15 3.89
N LYS A 113 -2.11 -14.46 4.04
CA LYS A 113 -2.32 -15.20 5.29
C LYS A 113 -1.46 -14.68 6.43
N ALA A 114 -0.16 -14.51 6.21
CA ALA A 114 0.78 -14.03 7.23
C ALA A 114 0.43 -12.60 7.70
N ILE A 115 0.12 -11.68 6.77
CA ILE A 115 -0.31 -10.32 7.11
C ILE A 115 -1.62 -10.34 7.91
N ALA A 116 -2.58 -11.18 7.52
CA ALA A 116 -3.85 -11.32 8.24
C ALA A 116 -3.66 -11.89 9.64
N GLN A 117 -2.78 -12.86 9.82
CA GLN A 117 -2.44 -13.44 11.14
C GLN A 117 -1.87 -12.38 12.08
N GLU A 118 -0.89 -11.59 11.64
CA GLU A 118 -0.33 -10.52 12.47
C GLU A 118 -1.35 -9.41 12.75
N ALA A 119 -2.14 -9.00 11.75
CA ALA A 119 -3.19 -8.00 11.93
C ALA A 119 -4.26 -8.48 12.92
N LYS A 120 -4.72 -9.74 12.79
CA LYS A 120 -5.71 -10.37 13.67
C LYS A 120 -5.18 -10.52 15.10
N ALA A 121 -3.91 -10.86 15.28
CA ALA A 121 -3.28 -10.95 16.60
C ALA A 121 -3.35 -9.63 17.36
N LEU A 122 -3.28 -8.48 16.68
CA LEU A 122 -3.51 -7.14 17.23
C LEU A 122 -4.99 -6.71 17.27
N GLY A 123 -5.89 -7.60 16.83
CA GLY A 123 -7.32 -7.39 16.90
C GLY A 123 -7.96 -6.68 15.72
N TYR A 124 -7.24 -6.54 14.60
CA TYR A 124 -7.80 -5.96 13.38
C TYR A 124 -8.71 -6.94 12.65
N HIS A 125 -9.80 -6.40 12.10
CA HIS A 125 -10.86 -7.14 11.43
C HIS A 125 -10.90 -6.90 9.92
N ILE A 126 -10.39 -5.72 9.48
CA ILE A 126 -10.35 -5.31 8.07
C ILE A 126 -8.94 -4.83 7.75
N ILE A 127 -8.35 -5.36 6.68
CA ILE A 127 -7.13 -4.81 6.08
C ILE A 127 -7.43 -4.27 4.68
N THR A 128 -6.88 -3.08 4.35
CA THR A 128 -7.10 -2.45 3.04
C THR A 128 -6.15 -2.98 1.99
N CYS A 129 -6.26 -4.27 1.75
CA CYS A 129 -5.49 -5.06 0.80
C CYS A 129 -6.39 -6.14 0.19
N PRO A 130 -6.03 -6.64 -1.02
CA PRO A 130 -4.93 -6.24 -1.88
C PRO A 130 -5.18 -4.95 -2.66
N VAL A 131 -4.08 -4.39 -3.23
CA VAL A 131 -4.18 -3.36 -4.28
C VAL A 131 -4.55 -4.03 -5.59
N LEU A 132 -5.70 -3.63 -6.16
CA LEU A 132 -6.27 -4.16 -7.41
C LEU A 132 -5.98 -3.25 -8.62
N ASP A 133 -5.28 -2.15 -8.40
CA ASP A 133 -4.90 -1.22 -9.46
C ASP A 133 -3.90 -1.87 -10.42
N VAL A 134 -4.09 -1.66 -11.72
CA VAL A 134 -3.21 -2.16 -12.79
C VAL A 134 -2.28 -1.04 -13.23
N ASN A 135 -0.97 -1.24 -13.22
CA ASN A 135 0.04 -0.23 -13.57
C ASN A 135 0.03 0.11 -15.07
N LEU A 136 -1.01 0.76 -15.56
CA LEU A 136 -1.17 1.10 -16.98
C LEU A 136 -0.33 2.30 -17.41
N ASN A 137 -0.01 3.18 -16.46
CA ASN A 137 0.85 4.34 -16.66
C ASN A 137 2.18 4.15 -15.91
N PRO A 138 3.32 4.00 -16.60
CA PRO A 138 4.64 3.90 -15.97
C PRO A 138 5.01 5.12 -15.10
N ASP A 139 4.48 6.31 -15.44
CA ASP A 139 4.71 7.56 -14.72
C ASP A 139 3.65 7.83 -13.65
N ASN A 140 2.89 6.81 -13.26
CA ASN A 140 1.89 6.94 -12.21
C ASN A 140 2.55 7.35 -10.88
N PRO A 141 2.16 8.50 -10.28
CA PRO A 141 2.83 9.02 -9.10
C PRO A 141 2.41 8.32 -7.80
N TYR A 142 1.44 7.39 -7.87
CA TYR A 142 0.77 6.88 -6.67
C TYR A 142 0.82 5.35 -6.52
N ILE A 143 0.79 4.58 -7.60
CA ILE A 143 0.67 3.11 -7.55
C ILE A 143 2.04 2.42 -7.60
N GLY A 144 2.77 2.50 -8.71
CA GLY A 144 4.10 1.90 -8.84
C GLY A 144 4.18 0.47 -8.31
N VAL A 145 5.13 0.20 -7.40
CA VAL A 145 5.37 -1.13 -6.81
C VAL A 145 4.23 -1.65 -5.91
N ARG A 146 3.22 -0.83 -5.61
CA ARG A 146 2.04 -1.27 -4.86
C ARG A 146 1.14 -2.20 -5.68
N SER A 147 1.14 -2.08 -7.02
CA SER A 147 0.47 -3.01 -7.92
C SER A 147 1.31 -4.27 -8.14
N PHE A 148 0.64 -5.40 -8.42
CA PHE A 148 1.31 -6.63 -8.83
C PHE A 148 1.90 -6.51 -10.24
N SER A 149 1.21 -5.86 -11.20
CA SER A 149 1.61 -5.84 -12.61
C SER A 149 0.96 -4.69 -13.41
N ASP A 150 1.43 -4.54 -14.65
CA ASP A 150 0.79 -3.74 -15.72
C ASP A 150 -0.22 -4.56 -16.56
N ASP A 151 -0.49 -5.81 -16.17
CA ASP A 151 -1.45 -6.71 -16.80
C ASP A 151 -2.60 -7.02 -15.84
N ALA A 152 -3.82 -6.75 -16.30
CA ALA A 152 -5.02 -6.93 -15.48
C ALA A 152 -5.27 -8.38 -15.06
N HIS A 153 -4.88 -9.37 -15.89
CA HIS A 153 -5.04 -10.78 -15.57
C HIS A 153 -4.03 -11.22 -14.50
N VAL A 154 -2.79 -10.76 -14.61
CA VAL A 154 -1.75 -11.02 -13.60
C VAL A 154 -2.16 -10.39 -12.25
N VAL A 155 -2.61 -9.11 -12.27
CA VAL A 155 -3.11 -8.47 -11.03
C VAL A 155 -4.24 -9.27 -10.41
N ALA A 156 -5.22 -9.71 -11.23
CA ALA A 156 -6.36 -10.50 -10.74
C ALA A 156 -5.94 -11.84 -10.14
N GLU A 157 -5.02 -12.56 -10.79
CA GLU A 157 -4.54 -13.87 -10.35
C GLU A 157 -3.85 -13.78 -8.98
N TYR A 158 -2.87 -12.88 -8.85
CA TYR A 158 -2.16 -12.69 -7.58
C TYR A 158 -3.07 -12.14 -6.48
N ALA A 159 -3.93 -11.18 -6.81
CA ALA A 159 -4.87 -10.60 -5.85
C ALA A 159 -5.87 -11.62 -5.33
N ASN A 160 -6.40 -12.51 -6.17
CA ASN A 160 -7.33 -13.55 -5.73
C ASN A 160 -6.67 -14.51 -4.73
N ARG A 161 -5.42 -14.93 -5.01
CA ARG A 161 -4.67 -15.78 -4.06
C ARG A 161 -4.38 -15.05 -2.74
N TYR A 162 -4.06 -13.75 -2.80
CA TYR A 162 -3.90 -12.93 -1.61
C TYR A 162 -5.20 -12.84 -0.78
N ILE A 163 -6.36 -12.65 -1.45
CA ILE A 163 -7.68 -12.61 -0.82
C ILE A 163 -7.99 -13.93 -0.12
N ASP A 164 -7.65 -15.08 -0.73
CA ASP A 164 -7.82 -16.40 -0.11
C ASP A 164 -7.08 -16.47 1.23
N GLY A 165 -5.79 -16.12 1.23
CA GLY A 165 -4.97 -16.15 2.45
C GLY A 165 -5.51 -15.24 3.55
N VAL A 166 -5.94 -14.02 3.20
CA VAL A 166 -6.51 -13.07 4.17
C VAL A 166 -7.82 -13.57 4.75
N GLN A 167 -8.74 -14.01 3.90
CA GLN A 167 -10.11 -14.33 4.33
C GLN A 167 -10.20 -15.69 5.02
N GLU A 168 -9.27 -16.61 4.76
CA GLU A 168 -9.13 -17.87 5.52
C GLU A 168 -8.87 -17.61 7.00
N GLU A 169 -8.14 -16.55 7.34
CA GLU A 169 -7.89 -16.14 8.73
C GLU A 169 -9.10 -15.43 9.39
N GLY A 170 -10.21 -15.25 8.68
CA GLY A 170 -11.39 -14.53 9.17
C GLY A 170 -11.19 -13.00 9.22
N VAL A 171 -10.23 -12.47 8.49
CA VAL A 171 -10.01 -11.04 8.28
C VAL A 171 -10.64 -10.61 6.96
N ILE A 172 -11.30 -9.47 6.93
CA ILE A 172 -11.92 -8.93 5.72
C ILE A 172 -10.82 -8.32 4.84
N ALA A 173 -10.61 -8.91 3.66
CA ALA A 173 -9.83 -8.28 2.60
C ALA A 173 -10.65 -7.14 1.99
N CYS A 174 -10.06 -5.94 1.92
CA CYS A 174 -10.68 -4.77 1.30
C CYS A 174 -9.85 -4.31 0.10
N GLY A 175 -10.27 -4.74 -1.09
CA GLY A 175 -9.57 -4.42 -2.34
C GLY A 175 -9.66 -2.94 -2.69
N LYS A 176 -8.59 -2.38 -3.21
CA LYS A 176 -8.48 -0.93 -3.50
C LYS A 176 -7.67 -0.68 -4.77
N HIS A 177 -7.91 0.46 -5.42
CA HIS A 177 -8.83 1.57 -5.13
C HIS A 177 -9.89 1.63 -6.24
N PHE A 178 -11.09 1.16 -5.99
CA PHE A 178 -12.14 1.12 -7.01
C PHE A 178 -12.44 2.51 -7.58
N PRO A 179 -12.47 2.70 -8.90
CA PRO A 179 -12.52 1.70 -9.98
C PRO A 179 -11.17 1.41 -10.67
N GLY A 180 -10.06 1.83 -10.10
CA GLY A 180 -8.69 1.70 -10.58
C GLY A 180 -7.99 3.05 -10.74
N MET A 181 -6.79 3.15 -10.18
CA MET A 181 -5.94 4.35 -10.23
C MET A 181 -4.63 4.11 -10.99
N GLY A 182 -4.49 2.96 -11.67
CA GLY A 182 -3.23 2.60 -12.31
C GLY A 182 -2.86 3.45 -13.54
N ASP A 183 -3.81 4.20 -14.10
CA ASP A 183 -3.61 5.05 -15.29
C ASP A 183 -3.66 6.56 -15.00
N ILE A 184 -3.64 6.96 -13.73
CA ILE A 184 -3.67 8.39 -13.40
C ILE A 184 -2.32 9.06 -13.66
N HIS A 185 -2.38 10.36 -14.02
CA HIS A 185 -1.22 11.22 -14.23
C HIS A 185 -1.02 12.26 -13.12
N LYS A 186 -1.96 12.35 -12.17
CA LYS A 186 -1.93 13.29 -11.06
C LYS A 186 -2.21 12.55 -9.77
N ASP A 187 -1.52 12.94 -8.71
CA ASP A 187 -1.80 12.45 -7.38
C ASP A 187 -3.19 12.91 -6.91
N PRO A 188 -4.08 12.01 -6.49
CA PRO A 188 -5.44 12.35 -6.05
C PRO A 188 -5.49 13.28 -4.82
N ARG A 189 -4.37 13.46 -4.14
CA ARG A 189 -4.24 14.43 -3.04
C ARG A 189 -3.97 15.86 -3.49
N VAL A 190 -3.45 16.03 -4.71
CA VAL A 190 -3.14 17.34 -5.30
C VAL A 190 -4.26 17.82 -6.21
N ALA A 191 -4.87 16.92 -6.97
CA ALA A 191 -6.00 17.21 -7.85
C ALA A 191 -6.82 15.93 -8.06
N ILE A 192 -8.13 16.05 -8.34
CA ILE A 192 -8.96 14.90 -8.70
C ILE A 192 -8.51 14.39 -10.07
N PRO A 193 -7.90 13.19 -10.17
CA PRO A 193 -7.46 12.66 -11.45
C PRO A 193 -8.66 12.23 -12.29
N VAL A 194 -8.49 12.30 -13.61
CA VAL A 194 -9.47 11.83 -14.58
C VAL A 194 -8.95 10.55 -15.24
N VAL A 195 -9.75 9.48 -15.20
CA VAL A 195 -9.50 8.25 -15.97
C VAL A 195 -10.36 8.31 -17.23
N ASP A 196 -9.83 8.95 -18.26
CA ASP A 196 -10.54 9.21 -19.54
C ASP A 196 -10.36 8.03 -20.49
N LYS A 197 -11.15 6.99 -20.27
CA LYS A 197 -11.21 5.78 -21.10
C LYS A 197 -12.64 5.42 -21.43
N GLY A 198 -12.84 4.86 -22.63
CA GLY A 198 -14.12 4.25 -22.99
C GLY A 198 -14.40 2.99 -22.15
N ILE A 199 -15.69 2.65 -21.98
CA ILE A 199 -16.15 1.52 -21.14
C ILE A 199 -15.51 0.17 -21.51
N LYS A 200 -15.14 -0.06 -22.77
CA LYS A 200 -14.45 -1.29 -23.21
C LYS A 200 -13.03 -1.33 -22.65
N GLY A 201 -12.29 -0.22 -22.68
CA GLY A 201 -10.95 -0.12 -22.10
C GLY A 201 -10.97 -0.34 -20.59
N LEU A 202 -11.91 0.29 -19.88
CA LEU A 202 -12.10 0.10 -18.44
C LEU A 202 -12.39 -1.36 -18.09
N LYS A 203 -13.32 -2.02 -18.80
CA LYS A 203 -13.68 -3.43 -18.54
C LYS A 203 -12.51 -4.39 -18.73
N ASN A 204 -11.70 -4.16 -19.75
CA ASN A 204 -10.59 -5.07 -20.08
C ASN A 204 -9.36 -4.86 -19.20
N ASN A 205 -9.21 -3.70 -18.59
CA ASN A 205 -8.02 -3.34 -17.82
C ASN A 205 -8.40 -2.95 -16.38
N ASP A 206 -8.86 -1.70 -16.18
CA ASP A 206 -9.02 -1.12 -14.83
C ASP A 206 -10.02 -1.91 -13.97
N PHE A 207 -11.17 -2.32 -14.54
CA PHE A 207 -12.23 -3.01 -13.82
C PHE A 207 -12.00 -4.52 -13.69
N TYR A 208 -11.14 -5.10 -14.53
CA TYR A 208 -10.98 -6.55 -14.60
C TYR A 208 -10.58 -7.17 -13.25
N PRO A 209 -9.54 -6.68 -12.53
CA PRO A 209 -9.18 -7.23 -11.23
C PRO A 209 -10.28 -7.07 -10.19
N PHE A 210 -11.02 -5.96 -10.20
CA PHE A 210 -12.15 -5.75 -9.29
C PHE A 210 -13.28 -6.72 -9.56
N GLN A 211 -13.64 -6.91 -10.84
CA GLN A 211 -14.67 -7.89 -11.22
C GLN A 211 -14.26 -9.31 -10.85
N SER A 212 -12.99 -9.66 -11.08
CA SER A 212 -12.43 -10.95 -10.70
C SER A 212 -12.47 -11.16 -9.18
N ALA A 213 -12.05 -10.16 -8.40
CA ALA A 213 -12.10 -10.22 -6.93
C ALA A 213 -13.54 -10.36 -6.39
N VAL A 214 -14.51 -9.67 -7.01
CA VAL A 214 -15.93 -9.83 -6.67
C VAL A 214 -16.42 -11.27 -6.91
N GLN A 215 -16.10 -11.83 -8.07
CA GLN A 215 -16.44 -13.22 -8.42
C GLN A 215 -15.73 -14.23 -7.50
N HIS A 216 -14.56 -13.88 -7.00
CA HIS A 216 -13.76 -14.67 -6.08
C HIS A 216 -14.23 -14.56 -4.61
N GLY A 217 -15.18 -13.67 -4.32
CA GLY A 217 -15.80 -13.55 -3.00
C GLY A 217 -15.12 -12.58 -2.04
N ILE A 218 -14.45 -11.55 -2.53
CA ILE A 218 -13.90 -10.48 -1.69
C ILE A 218 -15.01 -9.82 -0.86
N ARG A 219 -14.71 -9.48 0.40
CA ARG A 219 -15.72 -8.98 1.35
C ARG A 219 -15.70 -7.46 1.56
N GLY A 220 -14.64 -6.78 1.16
CA GLY A 220 -14.52 -5.33 1.25
C GLY A 220 -14.03 -4.72 -0.07
N MET A 221 -14.47 -3.50 -0.37
CA MET A 221 -14.02 -2.73 -1.51
C MET A 221 -13.90 -1.25 -1.13
N MET A 222 -12.73 -0.65 -1.36
CA MET A 222 -12.51 0.78 -1.12
C MET A 222 -12.72 1.56 -2.41
N THR A 223 -13.57 2.61 -2.33
CA THR A 223 -13.74 3.59 -3.41
C THR A 223 -12.65 4.65 -3.37
N THR A 224 -12.41 5.35 -4.47
CA THR A 224 -11.36 6.37 -4.52
C THR A 224 -11.79 7.68 -5.18
N HIS A 225 -10.94 8.71 -5.01
CA HIS A 225 -11.21 10.08 -5.46
C HIS A 225 -10.71 10.33 -6.88
N VAL A 226 -11.20 9.55 -7.85
CA VAL A 226 -10.96 9.75 -9.28
C VAL A 226 -12.28 10.03 -9.99
N PHE A 227 -12.23 10.77 -11.10
CA PHE A 227 -13.37 10.96 -11.98
C PHE A 227 -13.27 10.04 -13.20
N VAL A 228 -14.35 9.32 -13.52
CA VAL A 228 -14.40 8.37 -14.65
C VAL A 228 -15.60 8.68 -15.54
N PRO A 229 -15.46 9.55 -16.55
CA PRO A 229 -16.56 10.04 -17.39
C PRO A 229 -17.44 8.93 -17.98
N ALA A 230 -16.83 7.82 -18.40
CA ALA A 230 -17.54 6.70 -19.05
C ALA A 230 -18.63 6.03 -18.20
N ILE A 231 -18.53 6.11 -16.85
CA ILE A 231 -19.53 5.52 -15.94
C ILE A 231 -20.32 6.57 -15.17
N GLN A 232 -19.84 7.81 -15.09
CA GLN A 232 -20.46 8.88 -14.31
C GLN A 232 -21.27 9.84 -15.17
N LYS A 233 -20.91 9.99 -16.47
CA LYS A 233 -21.57 10.87 -17.45
C LYS A 233 -21.69 12.32 -16.91
N ASP A 234 -22.91 12.70 -16.51
CA ASP A 234 -23.23 14.07 -16.12
C ASP A 234 -22.87 14.38 -14.63
N GLU A 235 -22.29 13.42 -13.90
CA GLU A 235 -21.81 13.60 -12.52
C GLU A 235 -20.31 13.92 -12.54
N GLU A 236 -19.94 15.20 -12.48
CA GLU A 236 -18.52 15.62 -12.39
C GLU A 236 -18.04 15.60 -10.93
N VAL A 237 -18.11 14.44 -10.30
CA VAL A 237 -17.72 14.23 -8.91
C VAL A 237 -16.75 13.05 -8.80
N PRO A 238 -15.94 12.93 -7.73
CA PRO A 238 -15.13 11.74 -7.50
C PRO A 238 -16.01 10.48 -7.39
N VAL A 239 -15.48 9.33 -7.77
CA VAL A 239 -16.17 8.03 -7.65
C VAL A 239 -16.72 7.81 -6.24
N THR A 240 -16.00 8.21 -5.20
CA THR A 240 -16.46 8.15 -3.80
C THR A 240 -17.80 8.83 -3.58
N PHE A 241 -18.16 9.82 -4.42
CA PHE A 241 -19.40 10.61 -4.34
C PHE A 241 -20.39 10.31 -5.47
N SER A 242 -20.08 9.32 -6.32
CA SER A 242 -20.91 8.98 -7.47
C SER A 242 -21.79 7.78 -7.22
N ARG A 243 -23.11 8.00 -7.17
CA ARG A 243 -24.09 6.91 -7.08
C ARG A 243 -24.08 6.03 -8.34
N LYS A 244 -23.77 6.60 -9.52
CA LYS A 244 -23.62 5.82 -10.76
C LYS A 244 -22.43 4.86 -10.67
N ALA A 245 -21.30 5.31 -10.15
CA ALA A 245 -20.12 4.47 -10.00
C ALA A 245 -20.32 3.38 -8.94
N ILE A 246 -20.88 3.72 -7.77
CA ILE A 246 -20.99 2.77 -6.66
C ILE A 246 -22.23 1.88 -6.81
N VAL A 247 -23.41 2.47 -6.92
CA VAL A 247 -24.66 1.67 -6.89
C VAL A 247 -24.90 0.98 -8.23
N ARG A 248 -24.72 1.71 -9.36
CA ARG A 248 -25.01 1.13 -10.67
C ARG A 248 -23.86 0.23 -11.15
N GLN A 249 -22.60 0.71 -11.08
CA GLN A 249 -21.47 -0.06 -11.63
C GLN A 249 -21.01 -1.14 -10.66
N LEU A 250 -20.60 -0.78 -9.42
CA LEU A 250 -20.00 -1.75 -8.47
C LEU A 250 -21.06 -2.71 -7.91
N LYS A 251 -22.17 -2.20 -7.33
CA LYS A 251 -23.22 -3.08 -6.77
C LYS A 251 -24.06 -3.75 -7.86
N GLY A 252 -24.45 -3.02 -8.92
CA GLY A 252 -25.35 -3.52 -9.96
C GLY A 252 -24.63 -4.36 -11.01
N VAL A 253 -23.72 -3.77 -11.79
CA VAL A 253 -23.08 -4.45 -12.93
C VAL A 253 -22.08 -5.51 -12.47
N MET A 254 -21.24 -5.20 -11.46
CA MET A 254 -20.25 -6.15 -10.93
C MET A 254 -20.83 -7.10 -9.88
N ASN A 255 -22.06 -6.85 -9.42
CA ASN A 255 -22.77 -7.66 -8.42
C ASN A 255 -22.04 -7.76 -7.06
N PHE A 256 -21.38 -6.67 -6.63
CA PHE A 256 -20.69 -6.64 -5.35
C PHE A 256 -21.66 -6.42 -4.19
N ASN A 257 -21.64 -7.34 -3.23
CA ASN A 257 -22.54 -7.33 -2.07
C ASN A 257 -21.81 -7.17 -0.72
N GLY A 258 -20.47 -7.07 -0.72
CA GLY A 258 -19.66 -6.83 0.48
C GLY A 258 -19.72 -5.39 0.99
N LEU A 259 -18.84 -5.07 1.96
CA LEU A 259 -18.70 -3.73 2.51
C LEU A 259 -18.04 -2.77 1.50
N ILE A 260 -18.61 -1.60 1.32
CA ILE A 260 -18.02 -0.52 0.54
C ILE A 260 -17.50 0.53 1.51
N VAL A 261 -16.19 0.77 1.46
CA VAL A 261 -15.48 1.71 2.33
C VAL A 261 -15.06 2.91 1.50
N SER A 262 -15.29 4.13 1.98
CA SER A 262 -14.73 5.31 1.31
C SER A 262 -13.21 5.35 1.48
N ASP A 263 -12.48 5.92 0.53
CA ASP A 263 -11.14 6.43 0.83
C ASP A 263 -11.23 7.60 1.81
N SER A 264 -10.08 8.11 2.24
CA SER A 264 -9.99 9.20 3.21
C SER A 264 -10.77 10.43 2.78
N LEU A 265 -11.80 10.79 3.56
CA LEU A 265 -12.60 11.98 3.30
C LEU A 265 -11.87 13.30 3.65
N SER A 266 -10.64 13.21 4.20
CA SER A 266 -9.80 14.35 4.58
C SER A 266 -8.71 14.69 3.56
N VAL A 267 -8.74 14.11 2.35
CA VAL A 267 -7.76 14.44 1.31
C VAL A 267 -7.94 15.89 0.89
N GLN A 268 -6.83 16.63 0.73
CA GLN A 268 -6.85 18.07 0.42
C GLN A 268 -7.77 18.41 -0.77
N THR A 269 -7.77 17.58 -1.80
CA THR A 269 -8.65 17.75 -2.98
C THR A 269 -10.14 17.62 -2.65
N ILE A 270 -10.51 16.91 -1.60
CA ILE A 270 -11.91 16.79 -1.16
C ILE A 270 -12.27 17.98 -0.29
N ILE A 271 -11.51 18.26 0.77
CA ILE A 271 -11.82 19.33 1.71
C ILE A 271 -11.73 20.74 1.11
N SER A 272 -11.06 20.91 -0.04
CA SER A 272 -11.02 22.18 -0.78
C SER A 272 -12.24 22.42 -1.68
N HIS A 273 -13.06 21.39 -1.95
CA HIS A 273 -14.22 21.49 -2.84
C HIS A 273 -15.56 21.23 -2.14
N TYR A 274 -15.52 20.55 -0.99
CA TYR A 274 -16.71 20.15 -0.24
C TYR A 274 -16.56 20.58 1.22
N SER A 275 -17.63 21.04 1.82
CA SER A 275 -17.65 21.39 3.24
C SER A 275 -17.66 20.13 4.12
N SER A 276 -17.19 20.24 5.36
CA SER A 276 -17.10 19.11 6.30
C SER A 276 -18.45 18.46 6.60
N ASP A 277 -19.51 19.25 6.67
CA ASP A 277 -20.90 18.81 6.92
C ASP A 277 -21.54 18.09 5.71
N GLU A 278 -21.07 18.37 4.48
CA GLU A 278 -21.59 17.74 3.26
C GLU A 278 -20.89 16.43 2.91
N VAL A 279 -19.57 16.35 3.12
CA VAL A 279 -18.71 15.25 2.64
C VAL A 279 -19.22 13.87 3.05
N ALA A 280 -19.54 13.70 4.33
CA ALA A 280 -20.02 12.42 4.86
C ALA A 280 -21.41 12.04 4.31
N VAL A 281 -22.30 13.04 4.20
CA VAL A 281 -23.65 12.85 3.69
C VAL A 281 -23.61 12.42 2.21
N ILE A 282 -22.84 13.14 1.38
CA ILE A 282 -22.71 12.83 -0.04
C ILE A 282 -22.07 11.44 -0.24
N ALA A 283 -21.02 11.09 0.52
CA ALA A 283 -20.41 9.78 0.46
C ALA A 283 -21.38 8.64 0.86
N ALA A 284 -22.18 8.86 1.90
CA ALA A 284 -23.20 7.89 2.30
C ALA A 284 -24.30 7.73 1.25
N GLN A 285 -24.80 8.84 0.65
CA GLN A 285 -25.79 8.84 -0.43
C GLN A 285 -25.29 8.15 -1.70
N ALA A 286 -24.00 8.33 -2.00
CA ALA A 286 -23.35 7.68 -3.14
C ALA A 286 -23.36 6.15 -3.02
N GLY A 287 -23.44 5.61 -1.80
CA GLY A 287 -23.56 4.16 -1.60
C GLY A 287 -22.45 3.52 -0.79
N ASN A 288 -21.48 4.30 -0.24
CA ASN A 288 -20.51 3.75 0.71
C ASN A 288 -21.22 3.29 1.99
N ASP A 289 -20.78 2.18 2.54
CA ASP A 289 -21.31 1.59 3.77
C ASP A 289 -20.53 2.08 5.00
N LEU A 290 -19.20 2.22 4.87
CA LEU A 290 -18.29 2.74 5.90
C LEU A 290 -17.58 4.00 5.41
N LEU A 291 -17.48 5.00 6.28
CA LEU A 291 -16.92 6.31 5.99
C LEU A 291 -15.65 6.51 6.83
N LEU A 292 -14.51 6.67 6.15
CA LEU A 292 -13.26 7.01 6.83
C LEU A 292 -13.27 8.49 7.20
N HIS A 293 -13.50 8.74 8.49
CA HIS A 293 -13.60 10.08 9.06
C HIS A 293 -12.33 10.91 8.82
N ASP A 294 -12.50 12.21 8.74
CA ASP A 294 -11.45 13.21 8.65
C ASP A 294 -10.50 13.20 9.87
N TYR A 295 -9.23 13.56 9.63
CA TYR A 295 -8.24 13.77 10.70
C TYR A 295 -8.42 15.11 11.44
N ASN A 296 -9.13 16.08 10.87
CA ASN A 296 -9.16 17.47 11.32
C ASN A 296 -10.43 17.87 12.08
N SER A 297 -11.49 17.04 12.03
CA SER A 297 -12.78 17.29 12.71
C SER A 297 -13.07 16.26 13.81
N GLU A 298 -14.09 16.52 14.63
CA GLU A 298 -14.57 15.54 15.61
C GLU A 298 -15.57 14.57 14.97
N PRO A 299 -15.44 13.25 15.16
CA PRO A 299 -16.37 12.28 14.58
C PRO A 299 -17.82 12.47 15.09
N MET A 300 -18.03 13.22 16.17
CA MET A 300 -19.35 13.59 16.65
C MET A 300 -20.07 14.55 15.67
N GLU A 301 -19.34 15.48 15.06
CA GLU A 301 -19.87 16.39 14.02
C GLU A 301 -20.40 15.59 12.82
N MET A 302 -19.61 14.63 12.32
CA MET A 302 -20.05 13.74 11.26
C MET A 302 -21.31 12.93 11.63
N LEU A 303 -21.42 12.48 12.89
CA LEU A 303 -22.62 11.80 13.39
C LEU A 303 -23.85 12.72 13.34
N GLU A 304 -23.71 13.97 13.78
CA GLU A 304 -24.80 14.97 13.80
C GLU A 304 -25.29 15.27 12.38
N ASP A 305 -24.37 15.46 11.42
CA ASP A 305 -24.69 15.72 10.01
C ASP A 305 -25.43 14.54 9.37
N LEU A 306 -24.94 13.32 9.56
CA LEU A 306 -25.59 12.11 9.07
C LEU A 306 -26.97 11.90 9.72
N LEU A 307 -27.11 12.15 11.03
CA LEU A 307 -28.38 12.07 11.73
C LEU A 307 -29.41 13.07 11.17
N LYS A 308 -28.97 14.31 10.94
CA LYS A 308 -29.80 15.34 10.31
C LYS A 308 -30.25 14.88 8.92
N ALA A 309 -29.29 14.41 8.09
CA ALA A 309 -29.59 13.93 6.75
C ALA A 309 -30.63 12.77 6.71
N VAL A 310 -30.58 11.88 7.72
CA VAL A 310 -31.59 10.78 7.82
C VAL A 310 -32.95 11.32 8.29
N LYS A 311 -32.99 12.24 9.27
CA LYS A 311 -34.23 12.87 9.75
C LYS A 311 -34.91 13.67 8.65
N ASP A 312 -34.13 14.39 7.85
CA ASP A 312 -34.59 15.19 6.71
C ASP A 312 -34.90 14.35 5.46
N LYS A 313 -34.75 13.02 5.56
CA LYS A 313 -34.97 12.03 4.47
C LYS A 313 -34.02 12.20 3.26
N VAL A 314 -32.94 12.93 3.42
CA VAL A 314 -31.83 13.06 2.43
C VAL A 314 -31.15 11.70 2.26
N ILE A 315 -30.95 10.96 3.37
CA ILE A 315 -30.61 9.54 3.36
C ILE A 315 -31.87 8.74 3.75
N PRO A 316 -32.41 7.91 2.83
CA PRO A 316 -33.59 7.11 3.15
C PRO A 316 -33.31 6.10 4.28
N LYS A 317 -34.22 6.01 5.27
CA LYS A 317 -34.08 5.07 6.40
C LYS A 317 -33.86 3.62 5.93
N LYS A 318 -34.51 3.21 4.85
CA LYS A 318 -34.33 1.87 4.26
C LYS A 318 -32.88 1.64 3.78
N GLU A 319 -32.23 2.66 3.20
CA GLU A 319 -30.83 2.56 2.77
C GLU A 319 -29.88 2.51 3.98
N LEU A 320 -30.15 3.32 5.02
CA LEU A 320 -29.43 3.24 6.29
C LEU A 320 -29.53 1.83 6.90
N ASP A 321 -30.74 1.31 7.02
CA ASP A 321 -30.99 -0.02 7.61
C ASP A 321 -30.26 -1.14 6.82
N GLN A 322 -30.18 -1.06 5.50
CA GLN A 322 -29.43 -2.00 4.65
C GLN A 322 -27.92 -1.91 4.91
N LYS A 323 -27.35 -0.69 5.02
CA LYS A 323 -25.94 -0.50 5.32
C LYS A 323 -25.59 -1.04 6.71
N VAL A 324 -26.39 -0.70 7.72
CA VAL A 324 -26.18 -1.15 9.10
C VAL A 324 -26.23 -2.68 9.19
N MET A 325 -27.19 -3.31 8.53
CA MET A 325 -27.29 -4.78 8.50
C MET A 325 -26.02 -5.42 7.90
N LYS A 326 -25.49 -4.88 6.78
CA LYS A 326 -24.23 -5.35 6.20
C LYS A 326 -23.05 -5.20 7.15
N ILE A 327 -22.95 -4.06 7.84
CA ILE A 327 -21.88 -3.80 8.81
C ILE A 327 -21.96 -4.79 9.96
N LEU A 328 -23.15 -5.07 10.49
CA LEU A 328 -23.34 -6.03 11.56
C LEU A 328 -23.06 -7.47 11.11
N GLN A 329 -23.47 -7.85 9.90
CA GLN A 329 -23.11 -9.15 9.30
C GLN A 329 -21.59 -9.30 9.10
N ALA A 330 -20.89 -8.23 8.72
CA ALA A 330 -19.44 -8.23 8.64
C ALA A 330 -18.78 -8.40 10.02
N LYS A 331 -19.29 -7.73 11.05
CA LYS A 331 -18.85 -7.90 12.45
C LYS A 331 -19.10 -9.34 12.96
N GLU A 332 -20.19 -9.96 12.55
CA GLU A 332 -20.50 -11.34 12.86
C GLU A 332 -19.53 -12.29 12.16
N TRP A 333 -19.29 -12.08 10.86
CA TRP A 333 -18.41 -12.93 10.07
C TRP A 333 -16.95 -12.89 10.54
N CYS A 334 -16.38 -11.69 10.86
CA CYS A 334 -15.00 -11.57 11.33
C CYS A 334 -14.83 -11.78 12.85
N GLY A 335 -15.89 -12.14 13.56
CA GLY A 335 -15.84 -12.41 15.01
C GLY A 335 -15.70 -11.15 15.89
N ALA A 336 -15.84 -9.94 15.37
CA ALA A 336 -15.71 -8.71 16.14
C ALA A 336 -16.67 -8.65 17.35
N TYR A 337 -17.83 -9.30 17.24
CA TYR A 337 -18.86 -9.36 18.29
C TYR A 337 -18.43 -10.16 19.54
N GLN A 338 -17.44 -11.06 19.41
CA GLN A 338 -17.00 -11.94 20.50
C GLN A 338 -16.20 -11.20 21.58
N ARG A 339 -15.67 -10.01 21.27
CA ARG A 339 -14.90 -9.17 22.21
C ARG A 339 -13.72 -9.89 22.86
N THR A 340 -13.11 -10.86 22.19
CA THR A 340 -11.95 -11.59 22.68
C THR A 340 -10.83 -10.64 23.04
N LEU A 341 -10.32 -10.71 24.26
CA LEU A 341 -9.24 -9.84 24.72
C LEU A 341 -7.89 -10.34 24.23
N LEU A 342 -7.04 -9.42 23.83
CA LEU A 342 -5.67 -9.70 23.41
C LEU A 342 -4.85 -10.13 24.63
N GLN A 343 -4.13 -11.24 24.49
CA GLN A 343 -3.17 -11.74 25.48
C GLN A 343 -1.75 -11.49 24.95
N GLN A 344 -0.87 -10.97 25.79
CA GLN A 344 0.48 -10.57 25.37
C GLN A 344 1.25 -11.75 24.76
N SER A 345 1.22 -12.91 25.41
CA SER A 345 1.91 -14.10 24.91
C SER A 345 1.40 -14.60 23.55
N GLU A 346 0.10 -14.46 23.28
CA GLU A 346 -0.50 -14.85 21.99
C GLU A 346 -0.09 -13.87 20.88
N VAL A 347 -0.09 -12.57 21.19
CA VAL A 347 0.33 -11.53 20.24
C VAL A 347 1.81 -11.68 19.91
N GLU A 348 2.69 -11.82 20.91
CA GLU A 348 4.13 -11.97 20.72
C GLU A 348 4.49 -13.25 19.96
N ALA A 349 3.72 -14.33 20.14
CA ALA A 349 3.94 -15.60 19.43
C ALA A 349 3.67 -15.50 17.91
N VAL A 350 2.84 -14.54 17.48
CA VAL A 350 2.48 -14.37 16.06
C VAL A 350 3.33 -13.28 15.38
N LEU A 351 3.64 -12.20 16.12
CA LEU A 351 4.41 -11.09 15.58
C LEU A 351 5.85 -11.50 15.29
N GLN A 352 6.31 -11.27 14.08
CA GLN A 352 7.65 -11.68 13.62
C GLN A 352 7.92 -13.19 13.79
N HIS A 353 6.88 -14.01 13.62
CA HIS A 353 7.04 -15.46 13.64
C HIS A 353 8.09 -15.88 12.59
N GLU A 354 8.91 -16.89 12.91
CA GLU A 354 10.01 -17.33 12.06
C GLU A 354 9.55 -17.67 10.61
N GLU A 355 8.37 -18.27 10.47
CA GLU A 355 7.80 -18.56 9.15
C GLU A 355 7.45 -17.29 8.35
N HIS A 356 7.01 -16.20 9.02
CA HIS A 356 6.73 -14.93 8.36
C HIS A 356 8.03 -14.26 7.88
N LEU A 357 9.07 -14.29 8.71
CA LEU A 357 10.39 -13.77 8.34
C LEU A 357 10.97 -14.54 7.16
N ARG A 358 10.92 -15.88 7.20
CA ARG A 358 11.37 -16.75 6.09
C ARG A 358 10.56 -16.51 4.82
N LEU A 359 9.24 -16.29 4.93
CA LEU A 359 8.41 -15.97 3.78
C LEU A 359 8.82 -14.64 3.14
N SER A 360 9.08 -13.62 3.96
CA SER A 360 9.57 -12.32 3.46
C SER A 360 10.90 -12.49 2.72
N GLU A 361 11.85 -13.23 3.30
CA GLU A 361 13.15 -13.56 2.70
C GLU A 361 12.97 -14.33 1.39
N GLU A 362 12.15 -15.38 1.36
CA GLU A 362 11.87 -16.19 0.19
C GLU A 362 11.34 -15.34 -0.99
N ILE A 363 10.39 -14.46 -0.71
CA ILE A 363 9.83 -13.57 -1.74
C ILE A 363 10.92 -12.62 -2.26
N ILE A 364 11.71 -12.02 -1.37
CA ILE A 364 12.79 -11.11 -1.74
C ILE A 364 13.81 -11.83 -2.62
N GLU A 365 14.31 -12.98 -2.18
CA GLU A 365 15.32 -13.77 -2.89
C GLU A 365 14.86 -14.16 -4.29
N LYS A 366 13.61 -14.65 -4.41
CA LYS A 366 13.03 -15.08 -5.68
C LYS A 366 12.66 -13.91 -6.61
N SER A 367 12.47 -12.69 -6.08
CA SER A 367 12.01 -11.53 -6.86
C SER A 367 13.13 -10.78 -7.57
N ILE A 368 14.38 -10.81 -7.05
CA ILE A 368 15.46 -10.01 -7.62
C ILE A 368 15.69 -10.38 -9.09
N THR A 369 15.59 -9.37 -9.93
CA THR A 369 15.63 -9.50 -11.38
C THR A 369 16.92 -8.92 -11.95
N VAL A 370 17.68 -9.72 -12.68
CA VAL A 370 18.87 -9.28 -13.42
C VAL A 370 18.47 -8.91 -14.83
N LEU A 371 18.76 -7.69 -15.25
CA LEU A 371 18.42 -7.15 -16.57
C LEU A 371 19.61 -7.08 -17.52
N GLU A 372 20.80 -6.81 -17.00
CA GLU A 372 22.07 -6.86 -17.71
C GLU A 372 23.08 -7.61 -16.84
N ASN A 373 23.86 -8.51 -17.49
CA ASN A 373 24.90 -9.30 -16.83
C ASN A 373 26.06 -9.53 -17.80
N LYS A 374 27.13 -8.72 -17.66
CA LYS A 374 28.37 -8.89 -18.42
C LYS A 374 29.52 -9.34 -17.55
N GLU A 375 29.46 -9.06 -16.26
CA GLU A 375 30.61 -9.16 -15.36
C GLU A 375 30.29 -9.85 -14.01
N LEU A 376 29.08 -10.38 -13.83
CA LEU A 376 28.76 -11.13 -12.61
C LEU A 376 29.19 -12.58 -12.73
N PRO A 377 29.66 -13.21 -11.65
CA PRO A 377 29.88 -12.62 -10.33
C PRO A 377 31.09 -11.67 -10.28
N LEU A 378 31.03 -10.67 -9.41
CA LEU A 378 32.13 -9.76 -9.15
C LEU A 378 33.28 -10.49 -8.43
N SER A 379 34.52 -10.10 -8.72
CA SER A 379 35.71 -10.64 -8.02
C SER A 379 35.82 -10.08 -6.61
N ASN A 380 36.23 -10.93 -5.66
CA ASN A 380 36.48 -10.55 -4.27
C ASN A 380 37.77 -9.71 -4.10
N GLU A 381 38.59 -9.56 -5.14
CA GLU A 381 39.88 -8.90 -5.10
C GLU A 381 39.91 -7.53 -5.78
N GLN A 382 38.86 -7.23 -6.58
CA GLN A 382 38.83 -5.96 -7.33
C GLN A 382 38.48 -4.77 -6.44
N GLU A 383 39.00 -3.58 -6.79
CA GLU A 383 38.67 -2.33 -6.13
C GLU A 383 37.26 -1.90 -6.53
N ILE A 384 36.33 -1.81 -5.57
CA ILE A 384 34.92 -1.44 -5.76
C ILE A 384 34.64 -0.10 -5.12
N LEU A 385 34.01 0.80 -5.86
CA LEU A 385 33.40 2.02 -5.32
C LEU A 385 31.88 1.91 -5.35
N ILE A 386 31.25 2.04 -4.19
CA ILE A 386 29.79 2.22 -4.09
C ILE A 386 29.49 3.72 -4.11
N ILE A 387 28.55 4.13 -4.98
CA ILE A 387 28.02 5.49 -5.04
C ILE A 387 26.53 5.41 -4.76
N SER A 388 26.05 6.18 -3.80
CA SER A 388 24.64 6.25 -3.43
C SER A 388 24.22 7.69 -3.21
N ALA A 389 22.97 8.02 -3.51
CA ALA A 389 22.41 9.29 -3.07
C ALA A 389 22.40 9.36 -1.53
N ARG A 390 22.55 10.58 -0.97
CA ARG A 390 22.31 10.84 0.45
C ARG A 390 21.03 11.63 0.60
N ASN A 391 20.26 11.27 1.60
CA ASN A 391 19.13 12.05 2.08
C ASN A 391 19.19 12.03 3.61
N ASP A 392 19.49 13.18 4.20
CA ASP A 392 19.61 13.35 5.64
C ASP A 392 18.28 13.80 6.27
N GLU A 393 17.31 14.20 5.45
CA GLU A 393 15.99 14.61 5.90
C GLU A 393 15.08 13.40 6.06
N ARG A 394 14.48 13.27 7.24
CA ARG A 394 13.39 12.33 7.49
C ARG A 394 12.10 12.89 6.88
N THR A 395 11.98 12.87 5.58
CA THR A 395 10.73 13.14 4.89
C THR A 395 9.84 11.90 5.00
N GLY A 396 8.99 11.87 6.00
CA GLY A 396 8.05 10.77 6.21
C GLY A 396 6.67 11.29 6.50
N SER A 397 5.70 10.87 5.71
CA SER A 397 4.29 10.95 6.09
C SER A 397 4.00 9.99 7.24
N LEU A 398 2.85 10.13 7.89
CA LEU A 398 2.37 9.22 8.94
C LEU A 398 2.27 7.75 8.46
N THR A 399 2.22 7.52 7.15
CA THR A 399 2.13 6.20 6.50
C THR A 399 3.45 5.70 5.93
N ASP A 400 4.43 6.58 5.71
CA ASP A 400 5.77 6.22 5.27
C ASP A 400 6.76 6.61 6.37
N LEU A 401 7.22 5.62 7.11
CA LEU A 401 8.21 5.81 8.18
C LEU A 401 9.52 6.20 7.53
N GLY A 402 9.75 7.50 7.38
CA GLY A 402 10.88 8.10 6.67
C GLY A 402 12.17 7.29 6.83
N ILE A 403 12.69 6.80 5.72
CA ILE A 403 13.86 5.94 5.70
C ILE A 403 15.05 6.81 5.33
N ASN A 404 16.10 6.70 6.11
CA ASN A 404 17.35 7.34 5.85
C ASN A 404 18.08 6.59 4.72
N ILE A 405 18.11 7.15 3.50
CA ILE A 405 18.83 6.57 2.34
C ILE A 405 20.32 6.39 2.67
N THR A 406 20.89 7.30 3.42
CA THR A 406 22.29 7.21 3.87
C THR A 406 22.51 5.96 4.74
N ALA A 407 21.57 5.62 5.63
CA ALA A 407 21.66 4.41 6.43
C ALA A 407 21.56 3.14 5.56
N LYS A 408 20.66 3.11 4.57
CA LYS A 408 20.55 1.99 3.62
C LYS A 408 21.81 1.84 2.75
N ALA A 409 22.41 2.95 2.34
CA ALA A 409 23.68 2.94 1.62
C ALA A 409 24.82 2.34 2.47
N MET A 410 24.84 2.63 3.78
CA MET A 410 25.82 2.04 4.71
C MET A 410 25.58 0.54 4.91
N THR A 411 24.33 0.09 5.06
CA THR A 411 23.99 -1.35 5.13
C THR A 411 24.46 -2.09 3.87
N LEU A 412 24.23 -1.53 2.68
CA LEU A 412 24.73 -2.11 1.43
C LEU A 412 26.26 -2.15 1.40
N TYR A 413 26.93 -1.07 1.82
CA TYR A 413 28.39 -0.99 1.89
C TYR A 413 28.96 -2.07 2.80
N GLU A 414 28.41 -2.25 3.99
CA GLU A 414 28.83 -3.28 4.94
C GLU A 414 28.67 -4.67 4.34
N ALA A 415 27.51 -4.99 3.74
CA ALA A 415 27.26 -6.26 3.09
C ALA A 415 28.25 -6.55 1.94
N VAL A 416 28.57 -5.56 1.11
CA VAL A 416 29.53 -5.71 0.01
C VAL A 416 30.95 -5.83 0.57
N LYS A 417 31.31 -5.05 1.59
CA LYS A 417 32.64 -5.05 2.22
C LYS A 417 32.97 -6.38 2.91
N GLU A 418 31.98 -7.05 3.49
CA GLU A 418 32.16 -8.41 4.03
C GLU A 418 32.58 -9.42 2.95
N ARG A 419 32.16 -9.21 1.70
CA ARG A 419 32.52 -10.08 0.55
C ARG A 419 33.78 -9.62 -0.16
N ASN A 420 34.06 -8.32 -0.14
CA ASN A 420 35.23 -7.73 -0.78
C ASN A 420 35.79 -6.59 0.08
N GLY A 421 36.91 -6.86 0.79
CA GLY A 421 37.56 -5.90 1.68
C GLY A 421 38.08 -4.62 0.98
N ASN A 422 38.25 -4.66 -0.37
CA ASN A 422 38.72 -3.52 -1.18
C ASN A 422 37.54 -2.64 -1.65
N THR A 423 36.52 -2.50 -0.83
CA THR A 423 35.32 -1.70 -1.12
C THR A 423 35.40 -0.34 -0.41
N ALA A 424 35.09 0.72 -1.14
CA ALA A 424 34.91 2.07 -0.63
C ALA A 424 33.48 2.56 -0.94
N ILE A 425 33.01 3.53 -0.19
CA ILE A 425 31.73 4.19 -0.42
C ILE A 425 31.91 5.71 -0.52
N THR A 426 31.13 6.33 -1.38
CA THR A 426 30.90 7.77 -1.41
C THR A 426 29.43 8.07 -1.63
N THR A 427 28.99 9.22 -1.15
CA THR A 427 27.61 9.67 -1.34
C THR A 427 27.57 10.89 -2.24
N ILE A 428 26.45 11.07 -2.94
CA ILE A 428 26.13 12.22 -3.79
C ILE A 428 24.76 12.76 -3.37
N SER A 429 24.54 14.08 -3.45
CA SER A 429 23.24 14.66 -3.13
C SER A 429 22.13 14.13 -4.05
N GLU A 430 20.87 14.21 -3.63
CA GLU A 430 19.74 13.80 -4.48
C GLU A 430 19.66 14.62 -5.77
N ALA A 431 19.99 15.91 -5.70
CA ALA A 431 20.09 16.79 -6.86
C ALA A 431 21.51 17.37 -6.94
N PRO A 432 22.52 16.56 -7.38
CA PRO A 432 23.91 16.99 -7.39
C PRO A 432 24.15 18.10 -8.41
N ASP A 433 24.97 19.07 -8.03
CA ASP A 433 25.46 20.08 -8.93
C ASP A 433 26.62 19.58 -9.82
N ASN A 434 27.05 20.39 -10.77
CA ASN A 434 28.11 20.03 -11.72
C ASN A 434 29.45 19.80 -11.05
N GLU A 435 29.74 20.46 -9.93
CA GLU A 435 31.00 20.31 -9.18
C GLU A 435 31.01 18.96 -8.45
N GLU A 436 29.92 18.62 -7.77
CA GLU A 436 29.75 17.33 -7.08
C GLU A 436 29.77 16.16 -8.08
N ILE A 437 29.09 16.30 -9.24
CA ILE A 437 29.18 15.34 -10.33
C ILE A 437 30.64 15.16 -10.79
N SER A 438 31.32 16.24 -11.11
CA SER A 438 32.72 16.20 -11.62
C SER A 438 33.66 15.57 -10.62
N ARG A 439 33.57 15.93 -9.33
CA ARG A 439 34.35 15.34 -8.24
C ARG A 439 34.13 13.86 -8.11
N THR A 440 32.87 13.41 -8.12
CA THR A 440 32.48 11.99 -7.97
C THR A 440 32.91 11.16 -9.18
N LEU A 441 32.79 11.71 -10.40
CA LEU A 441 33.30 11.08 -11.62
C LEU A 441 34.83 10.94 -11.61
N ASN A 442 35.56 11.94 -11.10
CA ASN A 442 37.01 11.83 -10.98
C ASN A 442 37.45 10.82 -9.91
N LEU A 443 36.71 10.69 -8.82
CA LEU A 443 36.93 9.65 -7.81
C LEU A 443 36.73 8.26 -8.42
N SER A 444 35.64 8.07 -9.19
CA SER A 444 35.30 6.77 -9.77
C SER A 444 36.36 6.18 -10.71
N LYS A 445 37.20 7.04 -11.33
CA LYS A 445 38.31 6.58 -12.21
C LYS A 445 39.40 5.79 -11.48
N LYS A 446 39.45 5.88 -10.15
CA LYS A 446 40.46 5.18 -9.34
C LYS A 446 40.07 3.74 -9.03
N PHE A 447 38.86 3.34 -9.37
CA PHE A 447 38.31 2.03 -9.05
C PHE A 447 38.05 1.21 -10.33
N LYS A 448 38.28 -0.10 -10.24
CA LYS A 448 38.04 -1.01 -11.35
C LYS A 448 36.56 -1.26 -11.61
N HIS A 449 35.75 -1.25 -10.56
CA HIS A 449 34.31 -1.46 -10.62
C HIS A 449 33.55 -0.40 -9.81
N VAL A 450 32.44 0.07 -10.35
CA VAL A 450 31.59 1.05 -9.68
C VAL A 450 30.18 0.49 -9.53
N ILE A 451 29.65 0.47 -8.32
CA ILE A 451 28.27 0.14 -8.02
C ILE A 451 27.51 1.44 -7.75
N VAL A 452 26.44 1.70 -8.51
CA VAL A 452 25.53 2.83 -8.25
C VAL A 452 24.25 2.28 -7.67
N ALA A 453 23.96 2.62 -6.42
CA ALA A 453 22.76 2.21 -5.71
C ALA A 453 21.69 3.31 -5.75
N ASN A 454 20.52 2.99 -6.31
CA ASN A 454 19.42 3.93 -6.50
C ASN A 454 18.19 3.45 -5.71
N TYR A 455 17.71 4.26 -4.76
CA TYR A 455 16.53 3.99 -3.95
C TYR A 455 15.36 4.78 -4.51
N VAL A 456 14.47 4.10 -5.23
CA VAL A 456 13.38 4.71 -6.00
C VAL A 456 12.05 4.39 -5.32
N ARG A 457 11.65 5.25 -4.41
CA ARG A 457 10.45 5.03 -3.61
C ARG A 457 9.22 5.66 -4.22
N MET A 458 8.09 4.99 -4.01
CA MET A 458 6.78 5.59 -4.22
C MET A 458 6.47 6.49 -3.02
N ASN A 459 7.03 7.70 -3.03
CA ASN A 459 6.71 8.67 -1.99
C ASN A 459 5.40 9.36 -2.35
N VAL A 460 4.32 8.84 -1.80
CA VAL A 460 2.96 9.31 -2.05
C VAL A 460 2.66 10.73 -1.54
N HIS A 461 3.63 11.41 -0.94
CA HIS A 461 3.46 12.78 -0.42
C HIS A 461 4.39 13.81 -1.07
N GLU A 462 5.29 13.38 -1.98
CA GLU A 462 6.24 14.26 -2.64
C GLU A 462 6.03 14.32 -4.16
N LYS A 463 6.19 15.51 -4.71
CA LYS A 463 6.23 15.70 -6.15
C LYS A 463 7.44 14.95 -6.73
N GLY A 464 7.22 14.02 -7.64
CA GLY A 464 8.28 13.20 -8.25
C GLY A 464 8.52 11.86 -7.56
N GLY A 465 7.68 11.44 -6.61
CA GLY A 465 7.74 10.09 -6.03
C GLY A 465 7.73 9.00 -7.11
N GLY A 466 8.52 7.96 -6.93
CA GLY A 466 8.66 6.86 -7.90
C GLY A 466 9.61 7.12 -9.07
N THR A 467 10.34 8.26 -9.07
CA THR A 467 11.34 8.61 -10.10
C THR A 467 12.68 8.98 -9.44
N LEU A 468 13.71 9.18 -10.27
CA LEU A 468 14.97 9.80 -9.85
C LEU A 468 15.03 11.24 -10.35
N PRO A 469 15.66 12.16 -9.60
CA PRO A 469 15.96 13.50 -10.09
C PRO A 469 16.79 13.47 -11.39
N GLU A 470 16.53 14.41 -12.32
CA GLU A 470 17.21 14.46 -13.62
C GLU A 470 18.73 14.56 -13.44
N GLN A 471 19.22 15.27 -12.41
CA GLN A 471 20.65 15.40 -12.10
C GLN A 471 21.29 14.05 -11.75
N GLN A 472 20.59 13.16 -11.04
CA GLN A 472 21.07 11.80 -10.78
C GLN A 472 21.10 10.96 -12.06
N ILE A 473 20.08 11.07 -12.90
CA ILE A 473 20.02 10.37 -14.19
C ILE A 473 21.19 10.80 -15.06
N GLU A 474 21.49 12.11 -15.14
CA GLU A 474 22.62 12.64 -15.91
C GLU A 474 23.97 12.21 -15.33
N PHE A 475 24.10 12.19 -13.99
CA PHE A 475 25.29 11.64 -13.34
C PHE A 475 25.53 10.18 -13.77
N ILE A 476 24.50 9.33 -13.73
CA ILE A 476 24.61 7.91 -14.12
C ILE A 476 24.96 7.79 -15.61
N ARG A 477 24.42 8.66 -16.48
CA ARG A 477 24.79 8.71 -17.91
C ARG A 477 26.27 9.05 -18.10
N CYS A 478 26.76 10.06 -17.41
CA CYS A 478 28.17 10.46 -17.45
C CYS A 478 29.07 9.34 -16.94
N LEU A 479 28.69 8.71 -15.83
CA LEU A 479 29.44 7.58 -15.25
C LEU A 479 29.53 6.39 -16.22
N ALA A 480 28.40 6.00 -16.83
CA ALA A 480 28.36 4.88 -17.78
C ALA A 480 29.15 5.15 -19.08
N LYS A 481 29.27 6.43 -19.50
CA LYS A 481 30.12 6.81 -20.63
C LYS A 481 31.62 6.74 -20.27
N GLN A 482 31.96 7.11 -19.03
CA GLN A 482 33.34 7.17 -18.56
C GLN A 482 33.88 5.80 -18.16
N ASN A 483 33.10 4.98 -17.46
CA ASN A 483 33.48 3.69 -16.89
C ASN A 483 32.78 2.55 -17.62
N LYS A 484 33.54 1.52 -18.00
CA LYS A 484 32.97 0.33 -18.66
C LYS A 484 32.39 -0.67 -17.66
N SER A 485 32.94 -0.73 -16.46
CA SER A 485 32.54 -1.66 -15.38
C SER A 485 31.64 -0.94 -14.35
N VAL A 486 30.37 -0.75 -14.71
CA VAL A 486 29.36 -0.15 -13.82
C VAL A 486 28.25 -1.15 -13.58
N THR A 487 27.92 -1.36 -12.31
CA THR A 487 26.70 -2.06 -11.87
C THR A 487 25.68 -1.05 -11.37
N THR A 488 24.49 -1.05 -11.96
CA THR A 488 23.36 -0.23 -11.51
C THR A 488 22.41 -1.08 -10.70
N LEU A 489 22.22 -0.75 -9.44
CA LEU A 489 21.24 -1.36 -8.55
C LEU A 489 20.03 -0.45 -8.41
N ILE A 490 18.84 -1.02 -8.56
CA ILE A 490 17.56 -0.33 -8.39
C ILE A 490 16.81 -0.99 -7.23
N PHE A 491 16.47 -0.20 -6.22
CA PHE A 491 15.65 -0.60 -5.09
C PHE A 491 14.33 0.17 -5.12
N GLY A 492 13.23 -0.51 -5.39
CA GLY A 492 11.90 0.08 -5.51
C GLY A 492 11.36 0.12 -6.94
N ASN A 493 10.89 1.28 -7.41
CA ASN A 493 10.16 1.41 -8.66
C ASN A 493 11.03 1.13 -9.91
N PRO A 494 10.75 0.05 -10.68
CA PRO A 494 11.59 -0.33 -11.82
C PRO A 494 11.42 0.57 -13.04
N TYR A 495 10.36 1.37 -13.13
CA TYR A 495 10.10 2.19 -14.32
C TYR A 495 11.18 3.23 -14.57
N VAL A 496 11.92 3.65 -13.55
CA VAL A 496 13.07 4.56 -13.69
C VAL A 496 14.11 4.05 -14.69
N ILE A 497 14.19 2.73 -14.89
CA ILE A 497 15.14 2.10 -15.83
C ILE A 497 14.94 2.59 -17.27
N ALA A 498 13.72 3.01 -17.64
CA ALA A 498 13.45 3.58 -18.96
C ALA A 498 14.29 4.84 -19.26
N HIS A 499 14.72 5.56 -18.22
CA HIS A 499 15.48 6.80 -18.30
C HIS A 499 16.98 6.61 -18.09
N LEU A 500 17.42 5.43 -17.63
CA LEU A 500 18.80 5.12 -17.32
C LEU A 500 19.58 4.59 -18.52
N PRO A 501 20.89 4.83 -18.60
CA PRO A 501 21.76 4.19 -19.58
C PRO A 501 21.92 2.72 -19.24
N ARG A 502 22.25 1.90 -20.25
CA ARG A 502 22.68 0.52 -20.01
C ARG A 502 24.08 0.52 -19.41
N THR A 503 24.26 -0.26 -18.35
CA THR A 503 25.53 -0.50 -17.68
C THR A 503 25.98 -1.94 -17.85
N ALA A 504 27.16 -2.30 -17.35
CA ALA A 504 27.68 -3.67 -17.47
C ALA A 504 26.74 -4.68 -16.79
N ASN A 505 26.27 -4.33 -15.59
CA ASN A 505 25.27 -5.09 -14.89
C ASN A 505 24.12 -4.18 -14.44
N MET A 506 22.92 -4.68 -14.44
CA MET A 506 21.73 -3.97 -13.96
C MET A 506 20.80 -4.93 -13.25
N LEU A 507 20.51 -4.64 -11.99
CA LEU A 507 19.69 -5.48 -11.11
C LEU A 507 18.58 -4.66 -10.47
N VAL A 508 17.45 -5.31 -10.25
CA VAL A 508 16.26 -4.70 -9.63
C VAL A 508 15.81 -5.54 -8.44
N SER A 509 15.62 -4.88 -7.31
CA SER A 509 14.78 -5.32 -6.20
C SER A 509 13.60 -4.37 -6.06
N TYR A 510 12.39 -4.86 -5.94
CA TYR A 510 11.15 -4.05 -5.84
C TYR A 510 10.89 -3.57 -4.41
N THR A 511 11.87 -3.71 -3.54
CA THR A 511 11.89 -3.28 -2.14
C THR A 511 13.33 -2.92 -1.74
N ASP A 512 13.49 -2.18 -0.64
CA ASP A 512 14.77 -1.69 -0.11
C ASP A 512 15.00 -2.13 1.36
N SER A 513 14.38 -3.25 1.76
CA SER A 513 14.64 -3.86 3.08
C SER A 513 16.09 -4.31 3.22
N ASP A 514 16.57 -4.51 4.45
CA ASP A 514 17.94 -4.98 4.68
C ASP A 514 18.18 -6.37 4.07
N GLN A 515 17.17 -7.25 4.07
CA GLN A 515 17.21 -8.53 3.36
C GLN A 515 17.41 -8.35 1.84
N ALA A 516 16.76 -7.33 1.25
CA ALA A 516 16.92 -7.05 -0.18
C ALA A 516 18.35 -6.61 -0.52
N LEU A 517 18.97 -5.79 0.33
CA LEU A 517 20.37 -5.37 0.18
C LEU A 517 21.32 -6.57 0.29
N GLN A 518 21.07 -7.48 1.25
CA GLN A 518 21.85 -8.69 1.43
C GLN A 518 21.69 -9.67 0.25
N SER A 519 20.46 -9.95 -0.19
CA SER A 519 20.20 -10.84 -1.34
C SER A 519 20.78 -10.27 -2.64
N MET A 520 20.68 -8.95 -2.85
CA MET A 520 21.30 -8.28 -3.97
C MET A 520 22.82 -8.48 -3.95
N THR A 521 23.44 -8.32 -2.78
CA THR A 521 24.89 -8.55 -2.59
C THR A 521 25.26 -10.01 -2.86
N ASN A 522 24.45 -10.98 -2.40
CA ASN A 522 24.72 -12.41 -2.67
C ASN A 522 24.70 -12.71 -4.17
N ILE A 523 23.81 -12.10 -4.95
CA ILE A 523 23.79 -12.24 -6.41
C ILE A 523 25.03 -11.58 -7.04
N LEU A 524 25.44 -10.41 -6.57
CA LEU A 524 26.64 -9.73 -7.09
C LEU A 524 27.90 -10.61 -6.98
N PHE A 525 28.03 -11.40 -5.93
CA PHE A 525 29.18 -12.27 -5.68
C PHE A 525 28.92 -13.76 -6.01
N GLY A 526 27.81 -14.09 -6.68
CA GLY A 526 27.52 -15.45 -7.14
C GLY A 526 27.12 -16.45 -6.06
N LEU A 527 26.79 -15.97 -4.86
CA LEU A 527 26.33 -16.82 -3.75
C LEU A 527 24.85 -17.19 -3.86
N GLN A 528 24.11 -16.47 -4.69
CA GLN A 528 22.72 -16.70 -5.00
C GLN A 528 22.48 -16.55 -6.50
N LYS A 529 21.67 -17.44 -7.08
CA LYS A 529 21.24 -17.32 -8.48
C LYS A 529 19.99 -16.45 -8.58
N PRO A 530 19.96 -15.47 -9.49
CA PRO A 530 18.77 -14.69 -9.71
C PRO A 530 17.69 -15.53 -10.40
N SER A 531 16.42 -15.37 -9.99
CA SER A 531 15.28 -16.07 -10.61
C SER A 531 14.14 -15.13 -10.98
N GLY A 532 14.14 -13.92 -10.45
CA GLY A 532 13.07 -12.94 -10.66
C GLY A 532 12.89 -12.55 -12.12
N LYS A 533 11.63 -12.26 -12.47
CA LYS A 533 11.23 -11.78 -13.81
C LYS A 533 10.47 -10.46 -13.66
N LEU A 534 10.69 -9.54 -14.59
CA LEU A 534 9.93 -8.29 -14.60
C LEU A 534 8.43 -8.57 -14.63
N PRO A 535 7.66 -8.10 -13.64
CA PRO A 535 6.21 -8.25 -13.66
C PRO A 535 5.52 -7.17 -14.51
N VAL A 536 6.30 -6.22 -15.03
CA VAL A 536 5.85 -5.07 -15.82
C VAL A 536 6.73 -4.87 -17.04
N LYS A 537 6.18 -4.22 -18.08
CA LYS A 537 6.92 -3.78 -19.24
C LYS A 537 7.53 -2.40 -18.99
N ILE A 538 8.84 -2.28 -19.10
CA ILE A 538 9.57 -1.02 -18.95
C ILE A 538 9.91 -0.41 -20.33
N SER A 539 10.30 -1.24 -21.29
CA SER A 539 10.73 -0.79 -22.61
C SER A 539 10.52 -1.89 -23.66
N ARG A 540 10.93 -1.63 -24.91
CA ARG A 540 10.93 -2.67 -25.97
C ARG A 540 11.86 -3.85 -25.64
N LYS A 541 12.97 -3.63 -24.94
CA LYS A 541 13.90 -4.68 -24.50
C LYS A 541 13.43 -5.34 -23.21
N TYR A 542 13.06 -4.55 -22.25
CA TYR A 542 12.67 -5.00 -20.92
C TYR A 542 11.16 -5.17 -20.86
N VAL A 543 10.70 -6.27 -21.44
CA VAL A 543 9.28 -6.66 -21.46
C VAL A 543 8.93 -7.43 -20.20
N ARG A 544 7.64 -7.52 -19.89
CA ARG A 544 7.16 -8.40 -18.83
C ARG A 544 7.65 -9.83 -19.05
N GLY A 545 8.06 -10.51 -17.97
CA GLY A 545 8.69 -11.84 -18.02
C GLY A 545 10.18 -11.82 -18.33
N TYR A 546 10.78 -10.66 -18.64
CA TYR A 546 12.22 -10.57 -18.88
C TYR A 546 13.01 -10.67 -17.56
N GLY A 547 14.11 -11.39 -17.60
CA GLY A 547 15.08 -11.53 -16.50
C GLY A 547 16.13 -12.57 -16.90
N LEU A 548 17.40 -12.26 -16.65
CA LEU A 548 18.53 -13.18 -16.87
C LEU A 548 18.64 -14.12 -15.67
N ALA A 549 18.98 -15.39 -15.93
CA ALA A 549 19.23 -16.40 -14.90
C ALA A 549 20.72 -16.56 -14.65
#